data_e87f39bea2b293d2b6e3ce4d90a97d7d
#
_entry.id   e87f39bea2b293d2b6e3ce4d90a97d7d
#
_cell.length_a   1.000
_cell.length_b   1.000
_cell.length_c   1.000
_cell.angle_alpha   90.00
_cell.angle_beta   90.00
_cell.angle_gamma   90.00
#
_symmetry.space_group_name_H-M   'P 1'
#
loop_
_entity.id
_entity.type
_entity.pdbx_description
1 polymer ?
#
loop_
_entity_poly.entity_id
_entity_poly.type
_entity_poly.pdbx_seq_one_letter_code
_entity_poly.pdbx_strand_id
1 'polypeptide(L)'
;MFLYGMKIMSEGLQKTAGDRMRNILSAMTKNRFAGLITGIFITALIQSSSASTVMVVSFVNAGLMSLADSMAVIMGANVGTTFTAWIISIFGGQVNVNAFILPLIGIATPFLFSSKSNYKSIAEFLIGFSFLFLGLQLISENVPELDANALEFLAHYADMGFASVVIFVLVGIVITMIIQSSAASFAIVMIMCGKGWITFEMGC
;
A
#
# COMPACT_ATOMS: atom_id res chain seq x y z
N MET A 1 13.38 -6.06 0.25
CA MET A 1 12.96 -5.77 1.64
C MET A 1 11.61 -5.07 1.69
N PHE A 2 11.41 -3.96 1.00
CA PHE A 2 10.16 -3.20 1.00
C PHE A 2 8.91 -4.07 0.68
N LEU A 3 8.88 -4.74 -0.48
CA LEU A 3 7.76 -5.61 -0.88
C LEU A 3 7.53 -6.78 0.08
N TYR A 4 8.61 -7.35 0.60
CA TYR A 4 8.53 -8.43 1.59
C TYR A 4 7.96 -7.94 2.93
N GLY A 5 8.38 -6.76 3.36
CA GLY A 5 7.84 -6.10 4.55
C GLY A 5 6.33 -5.84 4.43
N MET A 6 5.89 -5.29 3.28
CA MET A 6 4.46 -5.10 3.01
C MET A 6 3.68 -6.42 3.05
N LYS A 7 4.23 -7.49 2.45
CA LYS A 7 3.59 -8.81 2.45
C LYS A 7 3.41 -9.36 3.87
N ILE A 8 4.47 -9.40 4.66
CA ILE A 8 4.43 -9.91 6.04
C ILE A 8 3.51 -9.06 6.92
N MET A 9 3.58 -7.73 6.79
CA MET A 9 2.70 -6.80 7.51
C MET A 9 1.23 -7.10 7.20
N SER A 10 0.89 -7.24 5.92
CA SER A 10 -0.46 -7.57 5.45
C SER A 10 -0.92 -8.93 5.97
N GLU A 11 -0.08 -9.97 5.88
CA GLU A 11 -0.41 -11.31 6.39
C GLU A 11 -0.64 -11.32 7.90
N GLY A 12 0.18 -10.60 8.68
CA GLY A 12 0.01 -10.45 10.13
C GLY A 12 -1.34 -9.81 10.49
N LEU A 13 -1.73 -8.76 9.78
CA LEU A 13 -3.04 -8.12 9.94
C LEU A 13 -4.20 -9.04 9.53
N GLN A 14 -4.08 -9.71 8.39
CA GLN A 14 -5.10 -10.64 7.91
C GLN A 14 -5.35 -11.79 8.89
N LYS A 15 -4.29 -12.38 9.46
CA LYS A 15 -4.39 -13.44 10.47
C LYS A 15 -5.09 -12.96 11.75
N THR A 16 -4.84 -11.71 12.15
CA THR A 16 -5.45 -11.13 13.36
C THR A 16 -6.91 -10.75 13.14
N ALA A 17 -7.26 -10.29 11.95
CA ALA A 17 -8.56 -9.71 11.63
C ALA A 17 -9.50 -10.64 10.84
N GLY A 18 -9.00 -11.74 10.27
CA GLY A 18 -9.66 -12.51 9.21
C GLY A 18 -11.10 -12.95 9.50
N ASP A 19 -11.36 -13.56 10.65
CA ASP A 19 -12.71 -14.04 10.98
C ASP A 19 -13.69 -12.89 11.29
N ARG A 20 -13.19 -11.84 11.95
CA ARG A 20 -13.99 -10.64 12.24
C ARG A 20 -14.35 -9.89 10.98
N MET A 21 -13.44 -9.85 10.02
CA MET A 21 -13.61 -9.17 8.75
C MET A 21 -14.70 -9.78 7.88
N ARG A 22 -14.80 -11.11 7.84
CA ARG A 22 -15.88 -11.83 7.18
C ARG A 22 -17.24 -11.47 7.76
N ASN A 23 -17.34 -11.39 9.07
CA ASN A 23 -18.58 -11.03 9.77
C ASN A 23 -18.97 -9.57 9.54
N ILE A 24 -17.99 -8.65 9.48
CA ILE A 24 -18.22 -7.23 9.19
C ILE A 24 -18.75 -7.07 7.76
N LEU A 25 -18.13 -7.71 6.78
CA LEU A 25 -18.58 -7.66 5.37
C LEU A 25 -20.02 -8.17 5.21
N SER A 26 -20.36 -9.29 5.80
CA SER A 26 -21.71 -9.85 5.68
C SER A 26 -22.78 -9.02 6.39
N ALA A 27 -22.43 -8.29 7.45
CA ALA A 27 -23.37 -7.49 8.24
C ALA A 27 -23.62 -6.08 7.67
N MET A 28 -22.64 -5.48 6.98
CA MET A 28 -22.64 -4.06 6.58
C MET A 28 -23.06 -3.80 5.12
N THR A 29 -23.37 -4.82 4.33
CA THR A 29 -23.68 -4.69 2.90
C THR A 29 -25.11 -4.24 2.58
N LYS A 30 -25.93 -3.91 3.59
CA LYS A 30 -27.32 -3.46 3.40
C LYS A 30 -27.48 -2.04 2.84
N ASN A 31 -26.41 -1.26 2.77
CA ASN A 31 -26.44 0.12 2.29
C ASN A 31 -25.14 0.43 1.54
N ARG A 32 -25.24 1.10 0.37
CA ARG A 32 -24.09 1.46 -0.47
C ARG A 32 -23.03 2.28 0.27
N PHE A 33 -23.45 3.22 1.12
CA PHE A 33 -22.54 4.01 1.94
C PHE A 33 -21.80 3.15 2.98
N ALA A 34 -22.53 2.24 3.62
CA ALA A 34 -21.91 1.29 4.55
C ALA A 34 -20.94 0.37 3.82
N GLY A 35 -21.26 -0.09 2.61
CA GLY A 35 -20.38 -0.85 1.75
C GLY A 35 -19.08 -0.11 1.42
N LEU A 36 -19.17 1.17 1.03
CA LEU A 36 -18.01 2.01 0.75
C LEU A 36 -17.10 2.16 1.98
N ILE A 37 -17.67 2.53 3.13
CA ILE A 37 -16.90 2.66 4.39
C ILE A 37 -16.26 1.32 4.78
N THR A 38 -17.00 0.22 4.63
CA THR A 38 -16.48 -1.13 4.89
C THR A 38 -15.31 -1.46 3.98
N GLY A 39 -15.39 -1.14 2.69
CA GLY A 39 -14.31 -1.33 1.73
C GLY A 39 -13.06 -0.53 2.09
N ILE A 40 -13.23 0.74 2.47
CA ILE A 40 -12.13 1.60 2.96
C ILE A 40 -11.46 0.95 4.16
N PHE A 41 -12.24 0.58 5.17
CA PHE A 41 -11.73 0.06 6.43
C PHE A 41 -11.02 -1.29 6.26
N ILE A 42 -11.62 -2.19 5.48
CA ILE A 42 -11.03 -3.51 5.22
C ILE A 42 -9.72 -3.37 4.47
N THR A 43 -9.69 -2.56 3.41
CA THR A 43 -8.46 -2.40 2.62
C THR A 43 -7.38 -1.66 3.40
N ALA A 44 -7.75 -0.65 4.21
CA ALA A 44 -6.81 0.01 5.11
C ALA A 44 -6.19 -0.97 6.14
N LEU A 45 -6.97 -1.94 6.62
CA LEU A 45 -6.48 -2.99 7.53
C LEU A 45 -5.67 -4.05 6.80
N ILE A 46 -6.18 -4.58 5.69
CA ILE A 46 -5.50 -5.66 4.92
C ILE A 46 -4.28 -5.12 4.18
N GLN A 47 -4.24 -3.82 3.88
CA GLN A 47 -3.20 -3.17 3.06
C GLN A 47 -3.08 -3.79 1.64
N SER A 48 -4.16 -4.41 1.14
CA SER A 48 -4.21 -5.06 -0.17
C SER A 48 -5.60 -4.95 -0.78
N SER A 49 -5.75 -4.06 -1.75
CA SER A 49 -7.00 -3.91 -2.52
C SER A 49 -7.32 -5.14 -3.37
N SER A 50 -6.30 -5.82 -3.88
CA SER A 50 -6.48 -7.07 -4.64
C SER A 50 -7.08 -8.18 -3.77
N ALA A 51 -6.57 -8.38 -2.55
CA ALA A 51 -7.13 -9.35 -1.61
C ALA A 51 -8.58 -9.01 -1.22
N SER A 52 -8.85 -7.72 -0.97
CA SER A 52 -10.21 -7.23 -0.69
C SER A 52 -11.15 -7.49 -1.87
N THR A 53 -10.70 -7.24 -3.10
CA THR A 53 -11.48 -7.47 -4.32
C THR A 53 -11.80 -8.97 -4.52
N VAL A 54 -10.81 -9.85 -4.38
CA VAL A 54 -11.02 -11.31 -4.48
C VAL A 54 -12.01 -11.81 -3.43
N MET A 55 -11.94 -11.28 -2.21
CA MET A 55 -12.89 -11.60 -1.15
C MET A 55 -14.32 -11.16 -1.53
N VAL A 56 -14.48 -9.95 -2.04
CA VAL A 56 -15.78 -9.41 -2.50
C VAL A 56 -16.35 -10.26 -3.65
N VAL A 57 -15.53 -10.61 -4.65
CA VAL A 57 -15.93 -11.50 -5.75
C VAL A 57 -16.40 -12.85 -5.23
N SER A 58 -15.69 -13.42 -4.25
CA SER A 58 -16.07 -14.68 -3.62
C SER A 58 -17.44 -14.60 -2.94
N PHE A 59 -17.75 -13.47 -2.28
CA PHE A 59 -19.05 -13.25 -1.65
C PHE A 59 -20.19 -13.07 -2.66
N VAL A 60 -19.94 -12.36 -3.76
CA VAL A 60 -20.92 -12.25 -4.85
C VAL A 60 -21.21 -13.63 -5.46
N ASN A 61 -20.17 -14.42 -5.72
CA ASN A 61 -20.34 -15.78 -6.25
C ASN A 61 -21.05 -16.72 -5.28
N ALA A 62 -20.88 -16.54 -3.99
CA ALA A 62 -21.59 -17.29 -2.94
C ALA A 62 -23.05 -16.82 -2.71
N GLY A 63 -23.49 -15.77 -3.43
CA GLY A 63 -24.83 -15.19 -3.24
C GLY A 63 -25.01 -14.42 -1.91
N LEU A 64 -23.90 -14.12 -1.22
CA LEU A 64 -23.92 -13.40 0.07
C LEU A 64 -24.01 -11.89 -0.10
N MET A 65 -23.73 -11.39 -1.31
CA MET A 65 -23.70 -9.96 -1.64
C MET A 65 -24.21 -9.76 -3.07
N SER A 66 -24.99 -8.69 -3.30
CA SER A 66 -25.38 -8.31 -4.66
C SER A 66 -24.20 -7.66 -5.42
N LEU A 67 -24.25 -7.72 -6.76
CA LEU A 67 -23.26 -7.04 -7.59
C LEU A 67 -23.25 -5.52 -7.35
N ALA A 68 -24.41 -4.92 -7.14
CA ALA A 68 -24.52 -3.48 -6.88
C ALA A 68 -23.88 -3.07 -5.55
N ASP A 69 -24.00 -3.89 -4.50
CA ASP A 69 -23.37 -3.63 -3.22
C ASP A 69 -21.85 -3.86 -3.28
N SER A 70 -21.42 -4.85 -4.06
CA SER A 70 -20.00 -5.14 -4.26
C SER A 70 -19.24 -3.98 -4.91
N MET A 71 -19.88 -3.26 -5.83
CA MET A 71 -19.27 -2.07 -6.46
C MET A 71 -18.91 -0.99 -5.43
N ALA A 72 -19.79 -0.75 -4.46
CA ALA A 72 -19.52 0.23 -3.39
C ALA A 72 -18.33 -0.21 -2.52
N VAL A 73 -18.23 -1.50 -2.18
CA VAL A 73 -17.10 -2.03 -1.41
C VAL A 73 -15.78 -1.93 -2.19
N ILE A 74 -15.81 -2.23 -3.50
CA ILE A 74 -14.62 -2.12 -4.37
C ILE A 74 -14.16 -0.66 -4.51
N MET A 75 -15.10 0.29 -4.67
CA MET A 75 -14.77 1.72 -4.66
C MET A 75 -14.14 2.12 -3.33
N GLY A 76 -14.69 1.65 -2.22
CA GLY A 76 -14.11 1.85 -0.90
C GLY A 76 -12.72 1.24 -0.76
N ALA A 77 -12.51 0.05 -1.29
CA ALA A 77 -11.20 -0.61 -1.29
C ALA A 77 -10.12 0.22 -2.01
N ASN A 78 -10.46 0.83 -3.14
CA ASN A 78 -9.55 1.73 -3.85
C ASN A 78 -9.18 2.96 -3.01
N VAL A 79 -10.16 3.58 -2.35
CA VAL A 79 -9.90 4.68 -1.42
C VAL A 79 -9.06 4.20 -0.23
N GLY A 80 -9.34 2.99 0.31
CA GLY A 80 -8.59 2.40 1.43
C GLY A 80 -7.09 2.22 1.14
N THR A 81 -6.70 2.04 -0.12
CA THR A 81 -5.29 1.96 -0.54
C THR A 81 -4.53 3.25 -0.26
N THR A 82 -5.19 4.42 -0.24
CA THR A 82 -4.55 5.69 0.07
C THR A 82 -4.01 5.76 1.51
N PHE A 83 -4.52 4.94 2.43
CA PHE A 83 -3.99 4.83 3.78
C PHE A 83 -2.51 4.40 3.80
N THR A 84 -2.11 3.51 2.89
CA THR A 84 -0.70 3.13 2.73
C THR A 84 0.15 4.34 2.34
N ALA A 85 -0.37 5.16 1.42
CA ALA A 85 0.30 6.39 0.99
C ALA A 85 0.48 7.38 2.15
N TRP A 86 -0.55 7.56 2.98
CA TRP A 86 -0.48 8.38 4.18
C TRP A 86 0.56 7.89 5.18
N ILE A 87 0.60 6.57 5.45
CA ILE A 87 1.60 5.96 6.33
C ILE A 87 3.01 6.24 5.78
N ILE A 88 3.24 6.00 4.49
CA ILE A 88 4.54 6.25 3.85
C ILE A 88 4.91 7.73 3.92
N SER A 89 3.98 8.64 3.65
CA SER A 89 4.22 10.08 3.66
C SER A 89 4.57 10.60 5.06
N ILE A 90 3.82 10.18 6.09
CA ILE A 90 4.02 10.66 7.46
C ILE A 90 5.31 10.10 8.06
N PHE A 91 5.53 8.80 7.91
CA PHE A 91 6.67 8.13 8.54
C PHE A 91 7.93 8.13 7.66
N GLY A 92 7.79 8.19 6.33
CA GLY A 92 8.93 8.14 5.41
C GLY A 92 9.72 9.44 5.28
N GLY A 93 9.13 10.59 5.64
CA GLY A 93 9.75 11.91 5.38
C GLY A 93 10.21 12.68 6.62
N GLN A 94 9.63 12.47 7.79
CA GLN A 94 9.84 13.34 8.95
C GLN A 94 10.31 12.62 10.22
N VAL A 95 10.17 11.31 10.32
CA VAL A 95 10.55 10.55 11.51
C VAL A 95 11.88 9.86 11.25
N ASN A 96 12.78 9.97 12.21
CA ASN A 96 14.04 9.22 12.20
C ASN A 96 13.74 7.74 12.45
N VAL A 97 13.11 7.11 11.43
CA VAL A 97 12.52 5.76 11.52
C VAL A 97 13.59 4.73 11.89
N ASN A 98 14.86 5.02 11.52
CA ASN A 98 16.01 4.18 11.84
C ASN A 98 16.17 3.94 13.34
N ALA A 99 15.91 4.95 14.18
CA ALA A 99 16.02 4.82 15.62
C ALA A 99 14.99 3.83 16.21
N PHE A 100 13.87 3.62 15.51
CA PHE A 100 12.77 2.77 15.98
C PHE A 100 12.76 1.38 15.34
N ILE A 101 13.30 1.21 14.12
CA ILE A 101 13.26 -0.05 13.36
C ILE A 101 13.97 -1.17 14.13
N LEU A 102 15.20 -0.95 14.57
CA LEU A 102 15.99 -1.98 15.26
C LEU A 102 15.39 -2.39 16.61
N PRO A 103 15.01 -1.45 17.51
CA PRO A 103 14.29 -1.81 18.72
C PRO A 103 12.97 -2.54 18.46
N LEU A 104 12.21 -2.13 17.43
CA LEU A 104 10.95 -2.74 17.11
C LEU A 104 11.10 -4.19 16.65
N ILE A 105 12.09 -4.49 15.79
CA ILE A 105 12.45 -5.86 15.41
C ILE A 105 12.89 -6.67 16.63
N GLY A 106 13.74 -6.09 17.48
CA GLY A 106 14.23 -6.74 18.70
C GLY A 106 13.10 -7.15 19.64
N ILE A 107 12.13 -6.26 19.87
CA ILE A 107 10.95 -6.54 20.71
C ILE A 107 10.02 -7.56 20.03
N ALA A 108 9.81 -7.46 18.72
CA ALA A 108 8.87 -8.31 18.00
C ALA A 108 9.40 -9.76 17.83
N THR A 109 10.71 -9.94 17.70
CA THR A 109 11.32 -11.26 17.43
C THR A 109 10.97 -12.34 18.46
N PRO A 110 11.01 -12.11 19.78
CA PRO A 110 10.60 -13.12 20.76
C PRO A 110 9.14 -13.56 20.60
N PHE A 111 8.25 -12.66 20.19
CA PHE A 111 6.82 -12.97 20.00
C PHE A 111 6.54 -13.85 18.77
N LEU A 112 7.48 -13.93 17.80
CA LEU A 112 7.37 -14.89 16.69
C LEU A 112 7.40 -16.35 17.17
N PHE A 113 8.12 -16.63 18.25
CA PHE A 113 8.25 -17.95 18.85
C PHE A 113 7.13 -18.26 19.86
N SER A 114 6.20 -17.34 20.05
CA SER A 114 5.06 -17.54 20.96
C SER A 114 4.11 -18.60 20.44
N SER A 115 3.65 -19.47 21.31
CA SER A 115 2.62 -20.48 20.99
C SER A 115 1.23 -19.90 20.75
N LYS A 116 0.99 -18.63 21.13
CA LYS A 116 -0.28 -17.95 20.94
C LYS A 116 -0.33 -17.27 19.56
N SER A 117 -1.27 -17.68 18.73
CA SER A 117 -1.46 -17.19 17.36
C SER A 117 -1.53 -15.65 17.27
N ASN A 118 -2.23 -14.99 18.19
CA ASN A 118 -2.40 -13.55 18.18
C ASN A 118 -1.07 -12.79 18.38
N TYR A 119 -0.21 -13.25 19.29
CA TYR A 119 1.10 -12.61 19.52
C TYR A 119 2.02 -12.80 18.32
N LYS A 120 1.99 -13.98 17.70
CA LYS A 120 2.73 -14.26 16.47
C LYS A 120 2.32 -13.33 15.32
N SER A 121 1.01 -13.14 15.13
CA SER A 121 0.49 -12.27 14.07
C SER A 121 0.84 -10.80 14.30
N ILE A 122 0.82 -10.33 15.55
CA ILE A 122 1.27 -8.97 15.91
C ILE A 122 2.78 -8.83 15.65
N ALA A 123 3.57 -9.83 15.99
CA ALA A 123 5.01 -9.82 15.71
C ALA A 123 5.30 -9.79 14.20
N GLU A 124 4.59 -10.59 13.41
CA GLU A 124 4.66 -10.56 11.94
C GLU A 124 4.33 -9.14 11.41
N PHE A 125 3.28 -8.50 11.93
CA PHE A 125 2.94 -7.14 11.57
C PHE A 125 4.06 -6.14 11.88
N LEU A 126 4.61 -6.16 13.10
CA LEU A 126 5.66 -5.23 13.53
C LEU A 126 6.96 -5.42 12.76
N ILE A 127 7.34 -6.67 12.48
CA ILE A 127 8.52 -6.99 11.67
C ILE A 127 8.31 -6.58 10.22
N GLY A 128 7.12 -6.86 9.66
CA GLY A 128 6.75 -6.43 8.33
C GLY A 128 6.79 -4.91 8.17
N PHE A 129 6.25 -4.18 9.16
CA PHE A 129 6.32 -2.73 9.24
C PHE A 129 7.77 -2.23 9.26
N SER A 130 8.62 -2.85 10.08
CA SER A 130 10.04 -2.50 10.15
C SER A 130 10.77 -2.74 8.82
N PHE A 131 10.53 -3.87 8.15
CA PHE A 131 11.13 -4.18 6.84
C PHE A 131 10.62 -3.28 5.72
N LEU A 132 9.36 -2.83 5.81
CA LEU A 132 8.81 -1.87 4.87
C LEU A 132 9.62 -0.56 4.92
N PHE A 133 9.80 0.01 6.10
CA PHE A 133 10.52 1.28 6.24
C PHE A 133 12.02 1.13 5.99
N LEU A 134 12.64 0.05 6.45
CA LEU A 134 14.03 -0.25 6.12
C LEU A 134 14.22 -0.39 4.60
N GLY A 135 13.29 -1.06 3.91
CA GLY A 135 13.31 -1.18 2.47
C GLY A 135 13.12 0.17 1.75
N LEU A 136 12.23 1.03 2.26
CA LEU A 136 12.01 2.37 1.73
C LEU A 136 13.27 3.24 1.86
N GLN A 137 13.93 3.18 3.01
CA GLN A 137 15.19 3.87 3.23
C GLN A 137 16.28 3.38 2.30
N LEU A 138 16.49 2.07 2.19
CA LEU A 138 17.48 1.50 1.28
C LEU A 138 17.23 1.92 -0.17
N ILE A 139 15.98 1.99 -0.62
CA ILE A 139 15.65 2.52 -1.94
C ILE A 139 16.07 3.99 -2.00
N SER A 140 15.68 4.82 -1.03
CA SER A 140 15.97 6.25 -1.03
C SER A 140 17.49 6.56 -1.02
N GLU A 141 18.28 5.77 -0.30
CA GLU A 141 19.73 5.97 -0.19
C GLU A 141 20.50 5.45 -1.42
N ASN A 142 20.01 4.37 -2.05
CA ASN A 142 20.71 3.71 -3.16
C ASN A 142 20.18 4.10 -4.54
N VAL A 143 19.18 4.97 -4.61
CA VAL A 143 18.76 5.53 -5.90
C VAL A 143 19.85 6.49 -6.39
N PRO A 144 20.51 6.21 -7.55
CA PRO A 144 21.56 7.06 -8.09
C PRO A 144 21.03 8.46 -8.37
N GLU A 145 21.88 9.46 -8.22
CA GLU A 145 21.56 10.82 -8.67
C GLU A 145 21.41 10.81 -10.19
N LEU A 146 20.30 11.35 -10.69
CA LEU A 146 20.12 11.47 -12.13
C LEU A 146 21.05 12.55 -12.68
N ASP A 147 21.71 12.25 -13.79
CA ASP A 147 22.50 13.22 -14.53
C ASP A 147 21.62 14.40 -14.99
N ALA A 148 22.23 15.59 -15.10
CA ALA A 148 21.52 16.79 -15.54
C ALA A 148 20.78 16.59 -16.89
N ASN A 149 21.36 15.81 -17.80
CA ASN A 149 20.76 15.47 -19.09
C ASN A 149 19.46 14.64 -18.95
N ALA A 150 19.39 13.76 -17.95
CA ALA A 150 18.19 12.97 -17.68
C ALA A 150 17.07 13.83 -17.07
N LEU A 151 17.43 14.80 -16.23
CA LEU A 151 16.50 15.77 -15.68
C LEU A 151 15.93 16.71 -16.75
N GLU A 152 16.78 17.22 -17.67
CA GLU A 152 16.34 18.01 -18.82
C GLU A 152 15.40 17.21 -19.73
N PHE A 153 15.70 15.93 -19.97
CA PHE A 153 14.84 15.04 -20.74
C PHE A 153 13.45 14.92 -20.09
N LEU A 154 13.38 14.67 -18.79
CA LEU A 154 12.10 14.59 -18.06
C LEU A 154 11.35 15.93 -18.09
N ALA A 155 12.04 17.05 -17.89
CA ALA A 155 11.47 18.39 -17.95
C ALA A 155 10.90 18.71 -19.34
N HIS A 156 11.61 18.32 -20.41
CA HIS A 156 11.13 18.52 -21.79
C HIS A 156 9.80 17.80 -22.05
N TYR A 157 9.64 16.58 -21.53
CA TYR A 157 8.36 15.85 -21.67
C TYR A 157 7.26 16.38 -20.73
N ALA A 158 7.63 17.07 -19.64
CA ALA A 158 6.65 17.69 -18.74
C ALA A 158 5.90 18.86 -19.39
N ASP A 159 6.57 19.61 -20.27
CA ASP A 159 6.00 20.80 -20.91
C ASP A 159 5.12 20.50 -22.15
N MET A 160 4.91 19.21 -22.50
CA MET A 160 4.12 18.81 -23.68
C MET A 160 2.59 18.89 -23.47
N GLY A 161 2.11 19.48 -22.38
CA GLY A 161 0.69 19.62 -22.08
C GLY A 161 -0.05 18.28 -21.94
N PHE A 162 -1.14 18.07 -22.65
CA PHE A 162 -1.93 16.83 -22.54
C PHE A 162 -1.15 15.56 -22.93
N ALA A 163 -0.21 15.65 -23.86
CA ALA A 163 0.64 14.51 -24.23
C ALA A 163 1.53 14.07 -23.09
N SER A 164 2.01 15.01 -22.24
CA SER A 164 2.75 14.72 -21.02
C SER A 164 1.95 13.81 -20.08
N VAL A 165 0.70 14.15 -19.80
CA VAL A 165 -0.18 13.36 -18.91
C VAL A 165 -0.30 11.92 -19.43
N VAL A 166 -0.53 11.74 -20.73
CA VAL A 166 -0.67 10.41 -21.33
C VAL A 166 0.63 9.60 -21.17
N ILE A 167 1.79 10.22 -21.40
CA ILE A 167 3.10 9.56 -21.28
C ILE A 167 3.34 9.11 -19.84
N PHE A 168 3.16 9.99 -18.85
CA PHE A 168 3.41 9.66 -17.45
C PHE A 168 2.41 8.62 -16.92
N VAL A 169 1.14 8.67 -17.34
CA VAL A 169 0.15 7.62 -17.02
C VAL A 169 0.58 6.27 -17.59
N LEU A 170 1.04 6.22 -18.85
CA LEU A 170 1.50 4.97 -19.47
C LEU A 170 2.75 4.44 -18.73
N VAL A 171 3.69 5.28 -18.36
CA VAL A 171 4.87 4.90 -17.58
C VAL A 171 4.44 4.34 -16.23
N GLY A 172 3.52 4.99 -15.52
CA GLY A 172 2.98 4.52 -14.24
C GLY A 172 2.28 3.15 -14.37
N ILE A 173 1.50 2.95 -15.44
CA ILE A 173 0.87 1.67 -15.75
C ILE A 173 1.93 0.58 -15.94
N VAL A 174 2.94 0.81 -16.77
CA VAL A 174 4.01 -0.17 -17.06
C VAL A 174 4.79 -0.52 -15.78
N ILE A 175 5.18 0.49 -14.99
CA ILE A 175 5.86 0.28 -13.72
C ILE A 175 5.00 -0.58 -12.77
N THR A 176 3.72 -0.24 -12.63
CA THR A 176 2.82 -0.98 -11.75
C THR A 176 2.56 -2.41 -12.24
N MET A 177 2.48 -2.63 -13.56
CA MET A 177 2.36 -3.97 -14.14
C MET A 177 3.58 -4.84 -13.86
N ILE A 178 4.79 -4.26 -13.91
CA ILE A 178 6.05 -4.98 -13.62
C ILE A 178 6.15 -5.29 -12.13
N ILE A 179 5.91 -4.31 -11.27
CA ILE A 179 6.06 -4.43 -9.80
C ILE A 179 4.88 -5.21 -9.19
N GLN A 180 3.71 -5.20 -9.83
CA GLN A 180 2.45 -5.79 -9.36
C GLN A 180 1.99 -5.26 -7.97
N SER A 181 2.41 -4.06 -7.61
CA SER A 181 2.08 -3.41 -6.35
C SER A 181 1.93 -1.91 -6.55
N SER A 182 0.70 -1.41 -6.47
CA SER A 182 0.41 0.03 -6.56
C SER A 182 1.05 0.83 -5.41
N ALA A 183 1.12 0.25 -4.21
CA ALA A 183 1.75 0.88 -3.07
C ALA A 183 3.28 1.03 -3.27
N ALA A 184 3.94 0.04 -3.89
CA ALA A 184 5.36 0.12 -4.21
C ALA A 184 5.63 1.16 -5.31
N SER A 185 4.80 1.19 -6.36
CA SER A 185 4.89 2.20 -7.42
C SER A 185 4.72 3.61 -6.84
N PHE A 186 3.73 3.79 -5.97
CA PHE A 186 3.51 5.04 -5.27
C PHE A 186 4.72 5.47 -4.43
N ALA A 187 5.31 4.53 -3.67
CA ALA A 187 6.51 4.81 -2.86
C ALA A 187 7.70 5.27 -3.71
N ILE A 188 7.92 4.65 -4.88
CA ILE A 188 8.95 5.04 -5.83
C ILE A 188 8.70 6.46 -6.35
N VAL A 189 7.47 6.75 -6.78
CA VAL A 189 7.10 8.10 -7.27
C VAL A 189 7.30 9.14 -6.16
N MET A 190 6.91 8.85 -4.91
CA MET A 190 7.14 9.74 -3.77
C MET A 190 8.63 10.02 -3.54
N ILE A 191 9.50 9.02 -3.65
CA ILE A 191 10.95 9.20 -3.53
C ILE A 191 11.47 10.07 -4.67
N MET A 192 11.02 9.82 -5.91
CA MET A 192 11.42 10.62 -7.08
C MET A 192 11.00 12.08 -6.94
N CYS A 193 9.80 12.35 -6.46
CA CYS A 193 9.33 13.71 -6.14
C CYS A 193 10.16 14.34 -5.01
N GLY A 194 10.44 13.58 -3.96
CA GLY A 194 11.24 14.04 -2.81
C GLY A 194 12.68 14.38 -3.17
N LYS A 195 13.26 13.72 -4.18
CA LYS A 195 14.59 14.03 -4.74
C LYS A 195 14.55 15.15 -5.80
N GLY A 196 13.36 15.65 -6.14
CA GLY A 196 13.21 16.71 -7.15
C GLY A 196 13.41 16.25 -8.60
N TRP A 197 13.34 14.94 -8.88
CA TRP A 197 13.49 14.41 -10.24
C TRP A 197 12.27 14.62 -11.11
N ILE A 198 11.10 14.52 -10.47
CA ILE A 198 9.82 14.80 -11.09
C ILE A 198 9.03 15.78 -10.22
N THR A 199 8.22 16.60 -10.85
CA THR A 199 7.29 17.48 -10.13
C THR A 199 6.14 16.66 -9.55
N PHE A 200 5.45 17.22 -8.56
CA PHE A 200 4.26 16.59 -8.00
C PHE A 200 3.18 16.35 -9.07
N GLU A 201 3.05 17.27 -10.02
CA GLU A 201 2.10 17.18 -11.14
C GLU A 201 2.38 16.00 -12.06
N MET A 202 3.67 15.69 -12.29
CA MET A 202 4.08 14.51 -13.09
C MET A 202 3.85 13.19 -12.33
N GLY A 203 3.89 13.24 -10.99
CA GLY A 203 3.70 12.07 -10.13
C GLY A 203 2.24 11.70 -9.91
N CYS A 204 1.31 12.62 -10.16
CA CYS A 204 -0.13 12.40 -10.03
C CYS A 204 -0.75 11.77 -11.25
#